data_21e7ab889f57f94e746e641ac40778e7
#
_entry.id   21e7ab889f57f94e746e641ac40778e7
#
_cell.length_a   1.000
_cell.length_b   1.000
_cell.length_c   1.000
_cell.angle_alpha   90.00
_cell.angle_beta   90.00
_cell.angle_gamma   90.00
#
_symmetry.space_group_name_H-M   'P 1'
#
loop_
_entity.id
_entity.type
_entity.pdbx_description
1 polymer ?
#
loop_
_entity_poly.entity_id
_entity_poly.type
_entity_poly.pdbx_seq_one_letter_code
_entity_poly.pdbx_strand_id
1 'polypeptide(L)'
;MGWGGSRSDAQGGFRFEGLLPNHYAAFVIKESESEYYSELAPFDIVDADVSGLEIKTRRGSSINGIAVLEGLPDRDAAEKLAGLGIRAFIQSTEPGAPFSSPSKIAADGSFRITGLRAGKLKLSIDGYPPPKGYALTRVDRDGVEQRNGAFDITAGEEVSGVRVTISYGTAVIRGQLKITGKAFPQAAWFSVRLKLAGSESTRPDWSTEADDRGRFLFEGLPPGDYELIVTGYIDVPGAPASKLPEVKKRVTVSNEGEAEITMVIDLNTKDN
;
A
#
# COMPACT_ATOMS: atom_id res chain seq x y z
N MET A 1 -16.57 8.12 0.67
CA MET A 1 -16.58 7.67 -0.73
C MET A 1 -17.10 6.25 -0.76
N GLY A 2 -18.16 5.97 -1.51
CA GLY A 2 -18.70 4.63 -1.70
C GLY A 2 -18.10 4.02 -2.97
N TRP A 3 -17.81 2.74 -2.95
CA TRP A 3 -17.40 1.97 -4.12
C TRP A 3 -18.51 0.98 -4.44
N GLY A 4 -18.90 0.91 -5.72
CA GLY A 4 -19.80 -0.09 -6.23
C GLY A 4 -19.20 -0.77 -7.45
N GLY A 5 -19.53 -2.01 -7.72
CA GLY A 5 -19.00 -2.76 -8.85
C GLY A 5 -20.12 -3.50 -9.58
N SER A 6 -19.97 -3.63 -10.90
CA SER A 6 -20.81 -4.45 -11.77
C SER A 6 -19.92 -5.20 -12.75
N ARG A 7 -20.38 -6.35 -13.24
CA ARG A 7 -19.71 -7.06 -14.33
C ARG A 7 -20.35 -6.67 -15.65
N SER A 8 -19.51 -6.48 -16.68
CA SER A 8 -19.99 -6.36 -18.04
C SER A 8 -20.39 -7.73 -18.60
N ASP A 9 -21.38 -7.74 -19.45
CA ASP A 9 -21.76 -8.90 -20.27
C ASP A 9 -20.78 -9.11 -21.45
N ALA A 10 -21.04 -10.12 -22.26
CA ALA A 10 -20.20 -10.46 -23.42
C ALA A 10 -20.20 -9.38 -24.52
N GLN A 11 -21.18 -8.48 -24.53
CA GLN A 11 -21.32 -7.36 -25.45
C GLN A 11 -20.74 -6.05 -24.86
N GLY A 12 -20.21 -6.10 -23.63
CA GLY A 12 -19.67 -4.97 -22.92
C GLY A 12 -20.71 -4.14 -22.17
N GLY A 13 -21.98 -4.57 -22.17
CA GLY A 13 -23.06 -3.91 -21.42
C GLY A 13 -22.85 -4.04 -19.90
N PHE A 14 -23.07 -2.96 -19.17
CA PHE A 14 -22.95 -2.94 -17.70
C PHE A 14 -24.03 -2.06 -17.09
N ARG A 15 -24.34 -2.31 -15.82
CA ARG A 15 -25.33 -1.55 -15.07
C ARG A 15 -24.90 -1.42 -13.60
N PHE A 16 -25.01 -0.20 -13.08
CA PHE A 16 -24.93 0.08 -11.65
C PHE A 16 -26.31 0.41 -11.13
N GLU A 17 -26.66 -0.09 -9.96
CA GLU A 17 -27.97 0.14 -9.33
C GLU A 17 -27.79 0.74 -7.94
N GLY A 18 -28.79 1.49 -7.48
CA GLY A 18 -28.84 2.04 -6.13
C GLY A 18 -27.86 3.18 -5.89
N LEU A 19 -27.42 3.87 -6.93
CA LEU A 19 -26.57 5.04 -6.80
C LEU A 19 -27.42 6.25 -6.33
N LEU A 20 -26.91 6.96 -5.34
CA LEU A 20 -27.53 8.20 -4.86
C LEU A 20 -27.09 9.38 -5.73
N PRO A 21 -27.85 10.53 -5.71
CA PRO A 21 -27.41 11.75 -6.38
C PRO A 21 -26.00 12.16 -5.95
N ASN A 22 -25.08 12.20 -6.90
CA ASN A 22 -23.67 12.58 -6.68
C ASN A 22 -22.90 12.60 -8.01
N HIS A 23 -21.63 13.06 -7.94
CA HIS A 23 -20.66 12.95 -9.00
C HIS A 23 -19.92 11.60 -8.91
N TYR A 24 -19.86 10.86 -9.99
CA TYR A 24 -19.25 9.55 -10.09
C TYR A 24 -18.23 9.47 -11.21
N ALA A 25 -17.38 8.48 -11.13
CA ALA A 25 -16.53 8.08 -12.26
C ALA A 25 -16.55 6.55 -12.38
N ALA A 26 -16.85 6.05 -13.54
CA ALA A 26 -16.79 4.63 -13.86
C ALA A 26 -15.46 4.27 -14.53
N PHE A 27 -14.96 3.08 -14.25
CA PHE A 27 -13.76 2.53 -14.87
C PHE A 27 -13.80 1.00 -14.84
N VAL A 28 -13.00 0.36 -15.71
CA VAL A 28 -12.88 -1.10 -15.73
C VAL A 28 -11.75 -1.53 -14.80
N ILE A 29 -12.05 -2.42 -13.87
CA ILE A 29 -11.04 -3.20 -13.15
C ILE A 29 -10.74 -4.41 -14.04
N LYS A 30 -9.55 -4.42 -14.61
CA LYS A 30 -9.15 -5.48 -15.55
C LYS A 30 -8.70 -6.74 -14.83
N GLU A 31 -8.75 -7.86 -15.51
CA GLU A 31 -8.04 -9.08 -15.09
C GLU A 31 -6.51 -8.89 -15.16
N SER A 32 -5.77 -9.68 -14.38
CA SER A 32 -4.34 -9.47 -14.14
C SER A 32 -3.48 -9.39 -15.42
N GLU A 33 -3.81 -10.13 -16.47
CA GLU A 33 -3.01 -10.24 -17.69
C GLU A 33 -3.47 -9.33 -18.84
N SER A 34 -4.50 -8.50 -18.62
CA SER A 34 -4.97 -7.61 -19.67
C SER A 34 -3.93 -6.54 -20.02
N GLU A 35 -3.66 -6.37 -21.31
CA GLU A 35 -2.78 -5.29 -21.81
C GLU A 35 -3.47 -3.92 -21.87
N TYR A 36 -4.75 -3.83 -21.52
CA TYR A 36 -5.53 -2.60 -21.61
C TYR A 36 -5.76 -2.00 -20.23
N TYR A 37 -5.85 -0.69 -20.14
CA TYR A 37 -6.40 0.06 -19.01
C TYR A 37 -7.64 0.83 -19.46
N SER A 38 -8.49 1.22 -18.53
CA SER A 38 -9.59 2.11 -18.83
C SER A 38 -9.30 3.53 -18.42
N GLU A 39 -9.79 4.47 -19.23
CA GLU A 39 -9.95 5.86 -18.79
C GLU A 39 -11.08 5.93 -17.76
N LEU A 40 -11.11 7.03 -17.01
CA LEU A 40 -12.28 7.35 -16.20
C LEU A 40 -13.37 7.91 -17.10
N ALA A 41 -14.58 7.43 -16.92
CA ALA A 41 -15.79 7.99 -17.49
C ALA A 41 -16.56 8.71 -16.38
N PRO A 42 -16.43 10.04 -16.23
CA PRO A 42 -17.18 10.79 -15.23
C PRO A 42 -18.65 10.92 -15.64
N PHE A 43 -19.55 10.89 -14.67
CA PHE A 43 -20.97 11.11 -14.87
C PHE A 43 -21.63 11.60 -13.59
N ASP A 44 -22.77 12.26 -13.74
CA ASP A 44 -23.54 12.82 -12.65
C ASP A 44 -24.89 12.15 -12.55
N ILE A 45 -25.29 11.80 -11.34
CA ILE A 45 -26.66 11.43 -11.01
C ILE A 45 -27.28 12.58 -10.24
N VAL A 46 -28.39 13.12 -10.74
CA VAL A 46 -29.14 14.17 -10.08
C VAL A 46 -30.49 13.62 -9.60
N ASP A 47 -31.40 13.34 -10.51
CA ASP A 47 -32.77 12.92 -10.22
C ASP A 47 -33.29 11.84 -11.20
N ALA A 48 -32.48 11.40 -12.17
CA ALA A 48 -32.86 10.43 -13.19
C ALA A 48 -31.73 9.44 -13.49
N ASP A 49 -32.10 8.33 -14.11
CA ASP A 49 -31.15 7.31 -14.60
C ASP A 49 -30.25 7.91 -15.70
N VAL A 50 -28.97 7.55 -15.66
CA VAL A 50 -27.99 7.90 -16.68
C VAL A 50 -27.82 6.70 -17.62
N SER A 51 -27.94 6.92 -18.92
CA SER A 51 -27.77 5.91 -19.95
C SER A 51 -26.74 6.35 -20.99
N GLY A 52 -26.20 5.41 -21.77
CA GLY A 52 -25.21 5.70 -22.82
C GLY A 52 -23.81 6.01 -22.30
N LEU A 53 -23.50 5.66 -21.05
CA LEU A 53 -22.16 5.84 -20.51
C LEU A 53 -21.19 4.87 -21.21
N GLU A 54 -20.15 5.40 -21.82
CA GLU A 54 -19.09 4.62 -22.45
C GLU A 54 -17.79 4.69 -21.63
N ILE A 55 -17.20 3.52 -21.36
CA ILE A 55 -15.87 3.43 -20.73
C ILE A 55 -14.88 3.02 -21.81
N LYS A 56 -13.96 3.91 -22.16
CA LYS A 56 -12.94 3.65 -23.18
C LYS A 56 -11.76 2.91 -22.58
N THR A 57 -11.29 1.90 -23.30
CA THR A 57 -10.07 1.17 -22.95
C THR A 57 -8.96 1.49 -23.94
N ARG A 58 -7.72 1.55 -23.45
CA ARG A 58 -6.52 1.77 -24.25
C ARG A 58 -5.47 0.74 -23.95
N ARG A 59 -4.65 0.40 -24.93
CA ARG A 59 -3.47 -0.43 -24.69
C ARG A 59 -2.51 0.36 -23.81
N GLY A 60 -2.08 -0.28 -22.71
CA GLY A 60 -1.18 0.30 -21.73
C GLY A 60 0.26 -0.10 -21.97
N SER A 61 1.11 0.46 -21.14
CA SER A 61 2.52 0.11 -21.01
C SER A 61 2.69 -1.18 -20.22
N SER A 62 3.89 -1.76 -20.27
CA SER A 62 4.21 -2.96 -19.50
C SER A 62 5.56 -2.85 -18.81
N ILE A 63 5.71 -3.63 -17.74
CA ILE A 63 6.97 -3.81 -17.01
C ILE A 63 7.29 -5.30 -16.99
N ASN A 64 8.50 -5.65 -17.43
CA ASN A 64 9.08 -6.96 -17.29
C ASN A 64 10.24 -6.87 -16.29
N GLY A 65 10.27 -7.75 -15.30
CA GLY A 65 11.28 -7.70 -14.26
C GLY A 65 11.56 -9.03 -13.62
N ILE A 66 12.54 -9.00 -12.70
CA ILE A 66 12.93 -10.13 -11.87
C ILE A 66 12.84 -9.70 -10.41
N ALA A 67 12.15 -10.47 -9.59
CA ALA A 67 12.15 -10.37 -8.15
C ALA A 67 13.22 -11.30 -7.56
N VAL A 68 13.94 -10.81 -6.57
CA VAL A 68 14.95 -11.56 -5.83
C VAL A 68 14.59 -11.49 -4.36
N LEU A 69 14.65 -12.63 -3.69
CA LEU A 69 14.38 -12.74 -2.26
C LEU A 69 15.69 -12.86 -1.50
N GLU A 70 15.93 -11.94 -0.56
CA GLU A 70 17.07 -11.95 0.35
C GLU A 70 16.63 -12.40 1.75
N GLY A 71 17.57 -12.92 2.54
CA GLY A 71 17.33 -13.38 3.92
C GLY A 71 16.96 -14.86 4.04
N LEU A 72 16.98 -15.60 2.94
CA LEU A 72 16.74 -17.05 2.89
C LEU A 72 17.75 -17.75 1.98
N PRO A 73 18.02 -19.07 2.21
CA PRO A 73 18.72 -19.89 1.25
C PRO A 73 17.98 -19.94 -0.11
N ASP A 74 18.72 -19.97 -1.22
CA ASP A 74 18.16 -19.94 -2.58
C ASP A 74 17.08 -20.99 -2.83
N ARG A 75 17.25 -22.18 -2.25
CA ARG A 75 16.28 -23.28 -2.36
C ARG A 75 14.89 -22.90 -1.85
N ASP A 76 14.82 -22.18 -0.73
CA ASP A 76 13.55 -21.81 -0.10
C ASP A 76 13.02 -20.50 -0.67
N ALA A 77 13.91 -19.71 -1.27
CA ALA A 77 13.56 -18.41 -1.86
C ALA A 77 12.61 -18.55 -3.05
N ALA A 78 12.85 -19.51 -3.95
CA ALA A 78 12.04 -19.73 -5.15
C ALA A 78 10.59 -20.10 -4.80
N GLU A 79 10.38 -20.99 -3.83
CA GLU A 79 9.05 -21.41 -3.38
C GLU A 79 8.27 -20.23 -2.76
N LYS A 80 8.95 -19.44 -1.93
CA LYS A 80 8.35 -18.28 -1.28
C LYS A 80 8.04 -17.14 -2.24
N LEU A 81 8.90 -16.91 -3.25
CA LEU A 81 8.65 -15.93 -4.30
C LEU A 81 7.41 -16.27 -5.12
N ALA A 82 7.23 -17.55 -5.50
CA ALA A 82 6.09 -18.01 -6.28
C ALA A 82 4.72 -17.80 -5.58
N GLY A 83 4.74 -17.61 -4.25
CA GLY A 83 3.55 -17.25 -3.46
C GLY A 83 3.22 -15.76 -3.43
N LEU A 84 4.10 -14.90 -3.98
CA LEU A 84 3.94 -13.47 -3.93
C LEU A 84 3.44 -12.89 -5.26
N GLY A 85 2.86 -11.70 -5.15
CA GLY A 85 2.52 -10.87 -6.29
C GLY A 85 3.19 -9.50 -6.19
N ILE A 86 3.37 -8.85 -7.34
CA ILE A 86 3.81 -7.47 -7.43
C ILE A 86 2.71 -6.64 -8.06
N ARG A 87 2.50 -5.45 -7.52
CA ARG A 87 1.54 -4.46 -8.00
C ARG A 87 2.24 -3.14 -8.27
N ALA A 88 1.82 -2.46 -9.33
CA ALA A 88 2.24 -1.09 -9.59
C ALA A 88 1.15 -0.12 -9.13
N PHE A 89 1.54 0.90 -8.37
CA PHE A 89 0.72 2.07 -8.06
C PHE A 89 1.15 3.21 -8.97
N ILE A 90 0.16 3.89 -9.55
CA ILE A 90 0.39 5.03 -10.42
C ILE A 90 0.03 6.28 -9.63
N GLN A 91 1.03 7.11 -9.35
CA GLN A 91 0.81 8.44 -8.80
C GLN A 91 0.33 9.33 -9.94
N SER A 92 -0.93 9.68 -9.90
CA SER A 92 -1.55 10.58 -10.87
C SER A 92 -2.22 11.72 -10.12
N THR A 93 -2.15 12.92 -10.69
CA THR A 93 -2.95 14.08 -10.26
C THR A 93 -4.39 13.97 -10.75
N GLU A 94 -4.67 13.08 -11.70
CA GLU A 94 -6.00 12.83 -12.22
C GLU A 94 -6.73 11.81 -11.36
N PRO A 95 -8.03 12.02 -11.07
CA PRO A 95 -8.84 11.03 -10.39
C PRO A 95 -8.95 9.76 -11.24
N GLY A 96 -8.71 8.57 -10.64
CA GLY A 96 -8.78 7.31 -11.35
C GLY A 96 -8.28 6.12 -10.58
N ALA A 97 -8.37 4.95 -11.20
CA ALA A 97 -7.81 3.73 -10.64
C ALA A 97 -6.30 3.91 -10.38
N PRO A 98 -5.87 4.00 -9.12
CA PRO A 98 -4.50 4.38 -8.80
C PRO A 98 -3.53 3.19 -8.83
N PHE A 99 -3.99 2.00 -9.22
CA PHE A 99 -3.20 0.77 -9.14
C PHE A 99 -3.41 -0.14 -10.35
N SER A 100 -2.41 -0.96 -10.62
CA SER A 100 -2.51 -2.08 -11.55
C SER A 100 -3.17 -3.29 -10.90
N SER A 101 -3.62 -4.23 -11.70
CA SER A 101 -3.83 -5.60 -11.23
C SER A 101 -2.50 -6.19 -10.74
N PRO A 102 -2.52 -7.08 -9.75
CA PRO A 102 -1.30 -7.73 -9.31
C PRO A 102 -0.79 -8.69 -10.39
N SER A 103 0.53 -8.79 -10.51
CA SER A 103 1.20 -9.82 -11.30
C SER A 103 1.82 -10.84 -10.35
N LYS A 104 1.61 -12.12 -10.60
CA LYS A 104 2.29 -13.19 -9.88
C LYS A 104 3.78 -13.21 -10.22
N ILE A 105 4.59 -13.55 -9.24
CA ILE A 105 6.01 -13.82 -9.44
C ILE A 105 6.13 -15.31 -9.79
N ALA A 106 6.83 -15.63 -10.89
CA ALA A 106 7.12 -17.00 -11.27
C ALA A 106 8.23 -17.61 -10.39
N ALA A 107 8.40 -18.93 -10.43
CA ALA A 107 9.41 -19.62 -9.62
C ALA A 107 10.86 -19.22 -9.93
N ASP A 108 11.12 -18.72 -11.14
CA ASP A 108 12.40 -18.13 -11.54
C ASP A 108 12.58 -16.67 -11.14
N GLY A 109 11.61 -16.11 -10.43
CA GLY A 109 11.56 -14.72 -10.01
C GLY A 109 11.01 -13.76 -11.06
N SER A 110 10.71 -14.20 -12.26
CA SER A 110 10.19 -13.33 -13.31
C SER A 110 8.76 -12.86 -13.00
N PHE A 111 8.45 -11.62 -13.41
CA PHE A 111 7.10 -11.06 -13.34
C PHE A 111 6.84 -10.12 -14.52
N ARG A 112 5.56 -9.99 -14.88
CA ARG A 112 5.12 -9.05 -15.91
C ARG A 112 3.86 -8.30 -15.46
N ILE A 113 3.94 -6.98 -15.42
CA ILE A 113 2.80 -6.11 -15.16
C ILE A 113 2.41 -5.43 -16.46
N THR A 114 1.14 -5.51 -16.86
CA THR A 114 0.66 -4.99 -18.14
C THR A 114 -0.45 -3.97 -17.96
N GLY A 115 -0.84 -3.29 -19.03
CA GLY A 115 -1.95 -2.33 -19.07
C GLY A 115 -1.76 -1.18 -18.08
N LEU A 116 -0.55 -0.66 -18.00
CA LEU A 116 -0.22 0.48 -17.15
C LEU A 116 -0.47 1.79 -17.90
N ARG A 117 -1.03 2.78 -17.21
CA ARG A 117 -1.09 4.16 -17.71
C ARG A 117 0.28 4.81 -17.60
N ALA A 118 0.53 5.81 -18.45
CA ALA A 118 1.67 6.69 -18.28
C ALA A 118 1.60 7.44 -16.95
N GLY A 119 2.76 7.70 -16.37
CA GLY A 119 2.88 8.43 -15.11
C GLY A 119 4.01 7.92 -14.23
N LYS A 120 4.08 8.44 -13.01
CA LYS A 120 5.05 7.99 -12.01
C LYS A 120 4.54 6.73 -11.32
N LEU A 121 5.26 5.64 -11.46
CA LEU A 121 4.94 4.35 -10.87
C LEU A 121 5.71 4.12 -9.58
N LYS A 122 5.10 3.38 -8.67
CA LYS A 122 5.76 2.75 -7.54
C LYS A 122 5.35 1.29 -7.46
N LEU A 123 6.34 0.40 -7.33
CA LEU A 123 6.11 -1.02 -7.13
C LEU A 123 5.91 -1.35 -5.65
N SER A 124 5.09 -2.33 -5.37
CA SER A 124 4.89 -2.91 -4.03
C SER A 124 4.57 -4.40 -4.12
N ILE A 125 4.80 -5.12 -3.02
CA ILE A 125 4.27 -6.48 -2.87
C ILE A 125 2.75 -6.38 -2.81
N ASP A 126 2.06 -7.29 -3.49
CA ASP A 126 0.59 -7.35 -3.48
C ASP A 126 0.08 -7.85 -2.13
N GLY A 127 -1.06 -7.27 -1.71
CA GLY A 127 -1.74 -7.58 -0.45
C GLY A 127 -1.88 -6.36 0.45
N TYR A 128 -2.97 -6.36 1.23
CA TYR A 128 -3.19 -5.37 2.27
C TYR A 128 -3.88 -6.05 3.48
N PRO A 129 -3.21 -6.12 4.64
CA PRO A 129 -1.82 -5.70 4.89
C PRO A 129 -0.81 -6.47 4.03
N PRO A 130 0.43 -5.98 3.90
CA PRO A 130 1.49 -6.74 3.20
C PRO A 130 1.68 -8.12 3.82
N PRO A 131 2.09 -9.14 3.03
CA PRO A 131 2.35 -10.47 3.57
C PRO A 131 3.39 -10.42 4.69
N LYS A 132 3.11 -11.09 5.81
CA LYS A 132 4.05 -11.15 6.95
C LYS A 132 5.40 -11.72 6.52
N GLY A 133 6.46 -11.10 6.96
CA GLY A 133 7.83 -11.52 6.69
C GLY A 133 8.44 -10.91 5.44
N TYR A 134 7.71 -10.17 4.64
CA TYR A 134 8.21 -9.63 3.38
C TYR A 134 8.17 -8.12 3.32
N ALA A 135 9.24 -7.52 2.82
CA ALA A 135 9.31 -6.11 2.46
C ALA A 135 10.02 -5.92 1.13
N LEU A 136 9.47 -5.07 0.27
CA LEU A 136 10.15 -4.59 -0.91
C LEU A 136 11.14 -3.51 -0.46
N THR A 137 12.44 -3.82 -0.55
CA THR A 137 13.51 -2.95 -0.02
C THR A 137 14.20 -2.14 -1.10
N ARG A 138 14.21 -2.63 -2.35
CA ARG A 138 14.90 -1.95 -3.45
C ARG A 138 14.25 -2.24 -4.80
N VAL A 139 14.27 -1.25 -5.68
CA VAL A 139 13.92 -1.38 -7.10
C VAL A 139 15.06 -0.80 -7.91
N ASP A 140 15.59 -1.57 -8.85
CA ASP A 140 16.56 -1.11 -9.84
C ASP A 140 15.92 -1.14 -11.24
N ARG A 141 16.32 -0.21 -12.10
CA ARG A 141 16.04 -0.22 -13.53
C ARG A 141 17.37 -0.10 -14.27
N ASP A 142 17.70 -1.07 -15.10
CA ASP A 142 18.97 -1.14 -15.84
C ASP A 142 20.22 -1.00 -14.93
N GLY A 143 20.16 -1.59 -13.73
CA GLY A 143 21.21 -1.54 -12.72
C GLY A 143 21.28 -0.24 -11.91
N VAL A 144 20.40 0.71 -12.16
CA VAL A 144 20.34 1.97 -11.42
C VAL A 144 19.20 1.92 -10.40
N GLU A 145 19.52 2.12 -9.13
CA GLU A 145 18.53 2.16 -8.07
C GLU A 145 17.56 3.32 -8.25
N GLN A 146 16.27 2.98 -8.20
CA GLN A 146 15.20 3.94 -8.32
C GLN A 146 14.86 4.51 -6.95
N ARG A 147 15.00 5.83 -6.80
CA ARG A 147 14.71 6.52 -5.53
C ARG A 147 13.27 6.21 -5.10
N ASN A 148 13.12 5.68 -3.88
CA ASN A 148 11.83 5.25 -3.32
C ASN A 148 11.09 4.17 -4.12
N GLY A 149 11.80 3.42 -4.96
CA GLY A 149 11.21 2.41 -5.84
C GLY A 149 10.27 2.99 -6.89
N ALA A 150 10.40 4.29 -7.20
CA ALA A 150 9.52 4.98 -8.13
C ALA A 150 10.28 5.43 -9.39
N PHE A 151 9.66 5.26 -10.55
CA PHE A 151 10.18 5.72 -11.84
C PHE A 151 9.02 6.10 -12.78
N ASP A 152 9.34 6.88 -13.82
CA ASP A 152 8.36 7.30 -14.81
C ASP A 152 8.23 6.25 -15.92
N ILE A 153 7.00 6.11 -16.44
CA ILE A 153 6.67 5.30 -17.60
C ILE A 153 5.86 6.13 -18.59
N THR A 154 6.22 6.05 -19.86
CA THR A 154 5.51 6.73 -20.94
C THR A 154 4.43 5.84 -21.56
N ALA A 155 3.49 6.42 -22.31
CA ALA A 155 2.40 5.69 -22.92
C ALA A 155 2.92 4.68 -23.97
N GLY A 156 2.50 3.42 -23.84
CA GLY A 156 2.88 2.33 -24.74
C GLY A 156 4.30 1.81 -24.54
N GLU A 157 5.00 2.25 -23.50
CA GLU A 157 6.36 1.82 -23.20
C GLU A 157 6.41 0.39 -22.69
N GLU A 158 7.36 -0.39 -23.18
CA GLU A 158 7.72 -1.70 -22.63
C GLU A 158 9.00 -1.55 -21.83
N VAL A 159 8.85 -1.46 -20.50
CA VAL A 159 9.99 -1.34 -19.59
C VAL A 159 10.55 -2.73 -19.31
N SER A 160 11.85 -2.89 -19.51
CA SER A 160 12.62 -4.09 -19.14
C SER A 160 13.73 -3.73 -18.16
N GLY A 161 14.50 -4.73 -17.73
CA GLY A 161 15.65 -4.52 -16.84
C GLY A 161 15.26 -4.12 -15.41
N VAL A 162 14.00 -4.30 -15.03
CA VAL A 162 13.54 -4.02 -13.65
C VAL A 162 13.91 -5.17 -12.73
N ARG A 163 14.65 -4.87 -11.67
CA ARG A 163 14.97 -5.79 -10.59
C ARG A 163 14.34 -5.30 -9.30
N VAL A 164 13.59 -6.16 -8.64
CA VAL A 164 12.96 -5.90 -7.35
C VAL A 164 13.62 -6.77 -6.30
N THR A 165 14.16 -6.14 -5.25
CA THR A 165 14.69 -6.85 -4.09
C THR A 165 13.64 -6.89 -3.00
N ILE A 166 13.30 -8.10 -2.57
CA ILE A 166 12.39 -8.37 -1.47
C ILE A 166 13.22 -8.96 -0.33
N SER A 167 13.13 -8.41 0.87
CA SER A 167 13.74 -9.00 2.05
C SER A 167 12.72 -9.83 2.82
N TYR A 168 13.19 -10.97 3.34
CA TYR A 168 12.41 -11.82 4.24
C TYR A 168 13.00 -11.79 5.65
N GLY A 169 12.13 -11.82 6.65
CA GLY A 169 12.55 -11.90 8.04
C GLY A 169 11.41 -12.28 8.98
N THR A 170 11.79 -12.64 10.18
CA THR A 170 10.88 -13.10 11.25
C THR A 170 11.04 -12.27 12.52
N ALA A 171 11.72 -11.11 12.43
CA ALA A 171 11.94 -10.25 13.58
C ALA A 171 10.63 -9.71 14.17
N VAL A 172 10.68 -9.36 15.45
CA VAL A 172 9.53 -8.93 16.24
C VAL A 172 9.85 -7.60 16.92
N ILE A 173 8.89 -6.67 16.91
CA ILE A 173 8.92 -5.46 17.74
C ILE A 173 7.76 -5.53 18.72
N ARG A 174 8.05 -5.58 20.02
CA ARG A 174 7.07 -5.42 21.10
C ARG A 174 7.13 -4.02 21.65
N GLY A 175 6.00 -3.37 21.75
CA GLY A 175 5.94 -2.00 22.21
C GLY A 175 4.95 -1.74 23.32
N GLN A 176 5.26 -0.70 24.10
CA GLN A 176 4.41 -0.19 25.17
C GLN A 176 4.28 1.32 25.02
N LEU A 177 3.04 1.82 24.97
CA LEU A 177 2.75 3.23 25.11
C LEU A 177 2.69 3.62 26.58
N LYS A 178 3.39 4.69 26.93
CA LYS A 178 3.27 5.36 28.24
C LYS A 178 2.72 6.74 28.02
N ILE A 179 1.62 7.05 28.67
CA ILE A 179 1.02 8.38 28.64
C ILE A 179 1.44 9.11 29.90
N THR A 180 1.91 10.35 29.73
CA THR A 180 2.31 11.24 30.81
C THR A 180 1.50 12.55 30.77
N GLY A 181 1.47 13.26 31.90
CA GLY A 181 0.80 14.57 32.01
C GLY A 181 -0.66 14.52 32.40
N LYS A 182 -1.45 13.57 31.91
CA LYS A 182 -2.86 13.37 32.24
C LYS A 182 -3.19 11.88 32.32
N ALA A 183 -4.32 11.54 32.95
CA ALA A 183 -4.82 10.17 32.94
C ALA A 183 -5.12 9.71 31.49
N PHE A 184 -4.97 8.41 31.24
CA PHE A 184 -5.28 7.81 29.95
C PHE A 184 -6.75 8.12 29.60
N PRO A 185 -7.03 8.79 28.45
CA PRO A 185 -8.39 9.10 28.09
C PRO A 185 -9.17 7.80 27.78
N GLN A 186 -10.30 7.58 28.42
CA GLN A 186 -11.09 6.34 28.25
C GLN A 186 -11.62 6.13 26.82
N ALA A 187 -11.69 7.18 26.00
CA ALA A 187 -12.15 7.14 24.62
C ALA A 187 -11.02 7.35 23.61
N ALA A 188 -9.76 7.07 23.99
CA ALA A 188 -8.64 7.21 23.09
C ALA A 188 -8.29 5.87 22.42
N TRP A 189 -7.99 5.95 21.12
CA TRP A 189 -7.39 4.84 20.39
C TRP A 189 -6.07 5.29 19.76
N PHE A 190 -5.13 4.37 19.62
CA PHE A 190 -3.80 4.66 19.15
C PHE A 190 -3.46 3.76 17.97
N SER A 191 -3.23 4.39 16.83
CA SER A 191 -2.66 3.74 15.65
C SER A 191 -1.15 3.79 15.75
N VAL A 192 -0.52 2.65 15.62
CA VAL A 192 0.93 2.50 15.54
C VAL A 192 1.30 2.09 14.13
N ARG A 193 2.09 2.91 13.47
CA ARG A 193 2.55 2.70 12.10
C ARG A 193 4.04 2.45 12.10
N LEU A 194 4.48 1.55 11.23
CA LEU A 194 5.88 1.21 11.07
C LEU A 194 6.27 1.42 9.61
N LYS A 195 7.39 2.10 9.37
CA LYS A 195 7.98 2.32 8.05
C LYS A 195 9.42 1.88 8.05
N LEU A 196 9.92 1.38 6.92
CA LEU A 196 11.37 1.29 6.70
C LEU A 196 11.97 2.69 6.73
N ALA A 197 13.08 2.84 7.44
CA ALA A 197 13.78 4.13 7.55
C ALA A 197 14.27 4.57 6.15
N GLY A 198 14.06 5.84 5.84
CA GLY A 198 14.35 6.38 4.50
C GLY A 198 13.27 6.16 3.46
N SER A 199 12.20 5.42 3.77
CA SER A 199 11.04 5.32 2.87
C SER A 199 10.27 6.65 2.87
N GLU A 200 10.13 7.28 1.71
CA GLU A 200 9.28 8.46 1.52
C GLU A 200 7.80 8.10 1.26
N SER A 201 7.43 6.82 1.42
CA SER A 201 6.06 6.40 1.26
C SER A 201 5.14 7.16 2.23
N THR A 202 4.05 7.71 1.72
CA THR A 202 3.00 8.32 2.55
C THR A 202 2.16 7.26 3.28
N ARG A 203 2.18 6.01 2.79
CA ARG A 203 1.52 4.88 3.45
C ARG A 203 2.53 4.14 4.32
N PRO A 204 2.15 3.71 5.52
CA PRO A 204 2.99 2.85 6.34
C PRO A 204 3.15 1.49 5.66
N ASP A 205 4.31 0.86 5.85
CA ASP A 205 4.54 -0.50 5.37
C ASP A 205 3.77 -1.50 6.25
N TRP A 206 3.65 -1.21 7.55
CA TRP A 206 2.84 -1.97 8.51
C TRP A 206 2.08 -1.05 9.45
N SER A 207 0.92 -1.51 9.92
CA SER A 207 0.13 -0.79 10.93
C SER A 207 -0.54 -1.77 11.89
N THR A 208 -0.68 -1.36 13.14
CA THR A 208 -1.44 -2.05 14.19
C THR A 208 -2.07 -1.02 15.11
N GLU A 209 -2.93 -1.46 15.99
CA GLU A 209 -3.48 -0.64 17.07
C GLU A 209 -2.87 -1.06 18.40
N ALA A 210 -2.71 -0.12 19.31
CA ALA A 210 -2.35 -0.46 20.66
C ALA A 210 -3.59 -0.96 21.43
N ASP A 211 -3.41 -1.98 22.27
CA ASP A 211 -4.48 -2.50 23.14
C ASP A 211 -4.80 -1.51 24.29
N ASP A 212 -5.83 -1.83 25.09
CA ASP A 212 -6.28 -1.02 26.22
C ASP A 212 -5.20 -0.79 27.30
N ARG A 213 -4.14 -1.57 27.25
CA ARG A 213 -2.96 -1.41 28.12
C ARG A 213 -1.82 -0.68 27.44
N GLY A 214 -2.05 -0.19 26.22
CA GLY A 214 -1.06 0.50 25.40
C GLY A 214 -0.01 -0.42 24.79
N ARG A 215 -0.22 -1.73 24.71
CA ARG A 215 0.72 -2.68 24.11
C ARG A 215 0.44 -2.85 22.63
N PHE A 216 1.50 -2.99 21.86
CA PHE A 216 1.41 -3.26 20.42
C PHE A 216 2.49 -4.26 19.99
N LEU A 217 2.26 -4.91 18.86
CA LEU A 217 3.12 -5.97 18.34
C LEU A 217 3.22 -5.89 16.82
N PHE A 218 4.44 -5.97 16.32
CA PHE A 218 4.75 -6.25 14.92
C PHE A 218 5.56 -7.53 14.85
N GLU A 219 5.16 -8.44 13.96
CA GLU A 219 5.79 -9.73 13.75
C GLU A 219 6.10 -9.94 12.26
N GLY A 220 7.10 -10.77 11.99
CA GLY A 220 7.48 -11.08 10.63
C GLY A 220 8.09 -9.87 9.94
N LEU A 221 8.99 -9.18 10.61
CA LEU A 221 9.69 -8.05 10.05
C LEU A 221 11.01 -8.52 9.44
N PRO A 222 11.34 -8.07 8.21
CA PRO A 222 12.70 -8.18 7.70
C PRO A 222 13.70 -7.43 8.60
N PRO A 223 14.97 -7.82 8.61
CA PRO A 223 15.99 -7.06 9.32
C PRO A 223 16.13 -5.65 8.71
N GLY A 224 16.36 -4.65 9.54
CA GLY A 224 16.52 -3.27 9.07
C GLY A 224 16.26 -2.21 10.13
N ASP A 225 16.37 -0.98 9.67
CA ASP A 225 16.05 0.22 10.44
C ASP A 225 14.61 0.64 10.15
N TYR A 226 13.86 0.90 11.21
CA TYR A 226 12.47 1.28 11.12
C TYR A 226 12.18 2.58 11.84
N GLU A 227 11.19 3.32 11.38
CA GLU A 227 10.58 4.45 12.07
C GLU A 227 9.19 4.04 12.56
N LEU A 228 9.01 3.99 13.87
CA LEU A 228 7.70 3.87 14.51
C LEU A 228 7.05 5.25 14.62
N ILE A 229 5.77 5.31 14.26
CA ILE A 229 4.95 6.52 14.29
C ILE A 229 3.66 6.18 15.04
N VAL A 230 3.46 6.80 16.19
CA VAL A 230 2.23 6.66 16.97
C VAL A 230 1.37 7.90 16.79
N THR A 231 0.12 7.68 16.43
CA THR A 231 -0.89 8.73 16.34
C THR A 231 -2.08 8.32 17.21
N GLY A 232 -2.46 9.16 18.15
CA GLY A 232 -3.62 8.96 18.99
C GLY A 232 -4.80 9.83 18.57
N TYR A 233 -6.01 9.35 18.84
CA TYR A 233 -7.25 10.08 18.65
C TYR A 233 -8.12 9.90 19.88
N ILE A 234 -8.79 10.97 20.30
CA ILE A 234 -9.81 10.94 21.34
C ILE A 234 -11.14 11.15 20.65
N ASP A 235 -12.02 10.16 20.76
CA ASP A 235 -13.38 10.21 20.22
C ASP A 235 -14.36 10.42 21.38
N VAL A 236 -14.89 11.64 21.47
CA VAL A 236 -15.90 11.99 22.47
C VAL A 236 -17.24 12.10 21.76
N PRO A 237 -18.28 11.35 22.20
CA PRO A 237 -19.60 11.44 21.58
C PRO A 237 -20.11 12.89 21.52
N GLY A 238 -20.46 13.34 20.31
CA GLY A 238 -20.97 14.70 20.06
C GLY A 238 -19.92 15.79 19.84
N ALA A 239 -18.62 15.45 19.81
CA ALA A 239 -17.54 16.34 19.45
C ALA A 239 -16.68 15.77 18.31
N PRO A 240 -16.04 16.61 17.48
CA PRO A 240 -15.06 16.12 16.51
C PRO A 240 -13.92 15.37 17.21
N ALA A 241 -13.46 14.24 16.63
CA ALA A 241 -12.31 13.51 17.15
C ALA A 241 -11.10 14.43 17.23
N SER A 242 -10.45 14.47 18.40
CA SER A 242 -9.25 15.27 18.63
C SER A 242 -8.02 14.43 18.38
N LYS A 243 -7.11 14.91 17.53
CA LYS A 243 -5.82 14.25 17.27
C LYS A 243 -4.85 14.61 18.40
N LEU A 244 -4.15 13.60 18.91
CA LEU A 244 -3.06 13.76 19.90
C LEU A 244 -1.72 14.02 19.20
N PRO A 245 -0.71 14.54 19.91
CA PRO A 245 0.63 14.74 19.39
C PRO A 245 1.18 13.44 18.79
N GLU A 246 1.77 13.54 17.60
CA GLU A 246 2.43 12.42 16.93
C GLU A 246 3.80 12.17 17.55
N VAL A 247 4.10 10.92 17.90
CA VAL A 247 5.40 10.53 18.46
C VAL A 247 6.10 9.59 17.50
N LYS A 248 7.39 9.85 17.25
CA LYS A 248 8.25 9.06 16.38
C LYS A 248 9.44 8.52 17.13
N LYS A 249 9.85 7.30 16.80
CA LYS A 249 11.05 6.66 17.32
C LYS A 249 11.64 5.70 16.30
N ARG A 250 12.97 5.69 16.20
CA ARG A 250 13.69 4.72 15.37
C ARG A 250 14.00 3.47 16.17
N VAL A 251 13.97 2.32 15.50
CA VAL A 251 14.35 1.02 16.04
C VAL A 251 15.01 0.20 14.94
N THR A 252 16.10 -0.47 15.28
CA THR A 252 16.78 -1.44 14.41
C THR A 252 16.44 -2.83 14.87
N VAL A 253 16.11 -3.72 13.95
CA VAL A 253 15.93 -5.15 14.22
C VAL A 253 16.90 -5.96 13.35
N SER A 254 17.52 -6.97 13.96
CA SER A 254 18.30 -7.98 13.26
C SER A 254 17.39 -9.12 12.76
N ASN A 255 17.92 -9.97 11.89
CA ASN A 255 17.20 -11.16 11.47
C ASN A 255 16.88 -12.04 12.69
N GLU A 256 15.65 -12.54 12.77
CA GLU A 256 15.12 -13.32 13.91
C GLU A 256 15.21 -12.59 15.27
N GLY A 257 15.52 -11.29 15.27
CA GLY A 257 15.68 -10.48 16.48
C GLY A 257 14.35 -10.06 17.09
N GLU A 258 14.39 -9.80 18.40
CA GLU A 258 13.29 -9.18 19.14
C GLU A 258 13.74 -7.82 19.68
N ALA A 259 12.95 -6.78 19.45
CA ALA A 259 13.17 -5.46 20.00
C ALA A 259 12.01 -5.05 20.89
N GLU A 260 12.33 -4.60 22.12
CA GLU A 260 11.35 -4.00 23.01
C GLU A 260 11.46 -2.47 22.98
N ILE A 261 10.33 -1.78 22.89
CA ILE A 261 10.30 -0.34 22.75
C ILE A 261 9.21 0.29 23.61
N THR A 262 9.57 1.37 24.30
CA THR A 262 8.59 2.22 24.98
C THR A 262 8.45 3.54 24.22
N MET A 263 7.23 3.92 23.89
CA MET A 263 6.85 5.21 23.31
C MET A 263 6.16 6.04 24.38
N VAL A 264 6.62 7.28 24.58
CA VAL A 264 6.04 8.18 25.59
C VAL A 264 5.24 9.26 24.88
N ILE A 265 3.97 9.38 25.24
CA ILE A 265 3.08 10.43 24.74
C ILE A 265 2.82 11.40 25.89
N ASP A 266 3.30 12.63 25.78
CA ASP A 266 3.04 13.66 26.77
C ASP A 266 1.82 14.50 26.37
N LEU A 267 0.73 14.38 27.14
CA LEU A 267 -0.51 15.09 26.90
C LEU A 267 -0.48 16.55 27.39
N ASN A 268 0.62 17.02 27.98
CA ASN A 268 0.80 18.43 28.34
C ASN A 268 1.41 19.26 27.19
N THR A 269 2.03 18.63 26.19
CA THR A 269 2.53 19.35 25.02
C THR A 269 1.34 19.82 24.19
N LYS A 270 1.17 21.14 24.09
CA LYS A 270 0.29 21.74 23.08
C LYS A 270 1.01 21.64 21.74
N ASP A 271 0.31 21.19 20.71
CA ASP A 271 0.80 21.37 19.34
C ASP A 271 1.08 22.87 19.10
N ASN A 272 2.31 23.13 18.69
CA ASN A 272 2.71 24.45 18.17
C ASN A 272 2.35 24.55 16.69
#